data_10f56d53d02ff1fdb059ce19d170cbdf
#
_entry.id   10f56d53d02ff1fdb059ce19d170cbdf
#
_cell.length_a   1.000
_cell.length_b   1.000
_cell.length_c   1.000
_cell.angle_alpha   90.00
_cell.angle_beta   90.00
_cell.angle_gamma   90.00
#
_symmetry.space_group_name_H-M   'P 1'
#
loop_
_entity.id
_entity.type
_entity.pdbx_description
1 polymer ?
#
loop_
_entity_poly.entity_id
_entity_poly.type
_entity_poly.pdbx_seq_one_letter_code
_entity_poly.pdbx_strand_id
1 'polypeptide(L)'
;MNWWEVLLQQTINGLTRGAVFALIALGYTMVYGIIELINFAHGDVFMLGLFISLAWFTLFGITGALSAWQLVTLLPLVLVLTMLSTAVLNVAIDRLAYRPLRRSTRLAPLITAIGVSFMLENVALLWKGPAPIAYPDVFPSVDILREWFGVDSAIFVTSKDVLVVAAALPLMLGLHYFVTRTRWGKAMRATAQDRETAQAMGIDVERTILITFFVGGALAGAAGLIQGMYYNIGQWWMGYQAGLRAFTAAVLGGIGSMSGAALGGLLIGFLSAWSDQYISARWTNAIVFAILIVVLVFRPNGLMGDRTVEKA
;
A
#
# COMPACT_ATOMS: atom_id res chain seq x y z
N MET A 1 16.93 23.95 14.71
CA MET A 1 16.37 23.90 13.35
C MET A 1 15.58 25.15 13.09
N ASN A 2 15.87 25.81 11.96
CA ASN A 2 15.07 26.92 11.49
C ASN A 2 13.72 26.40 10.95
N TRP A 3 12.70 27.25 10.85
CA TRP A 3 11.36 26.84 10.41
C TRP A 3 11.37 26.12 9.04
N TRP A 4 12.21 26.55 8.11
CA TRP A 4 12.32 25.96 6.78
C TRP A 4 13.08 24.63 6.77
N GLU A 5 14.03 24.41 7.71
CA GLU A 5 14.69 23.11 7.90
C GLU A 5 13.68 22.06 8.41
N VAL A 6 12.81 22.47 9.35
CA VAL A 6 11.70 21.63 9.80
C VAL A 6 10.76 21.30 8.65
N LEU A 7 10.41 22.27 7.81
CA LEU A 7 9.55 22.07 6.64
C LEU A 7 10.18 21.04 5.68
N LEU A 8 11.47 21.19 5.36
CA LEU A 8 12.18 20.25 4.50
C LEU A 8 12.24 18.85 5.11
N GLN A 9 12.55 18.75 6.42
CA GLN A 9 12.56 17.46 7.11
C GLN A 9 11.20 16.77 7.03
N GLN A 10 10.11 17.51 7.29
CA GLN A 10 8.77 16.93 7.21
C GLN A 10 8.36 16.60 5.76
N THR A 11 8.91 17.29 4.78
CA THR A 11 8.71 16.94 3.37
C THR A 11 9.40 15.63 3.02
N ILE A 12 10.61 15.37 3.51
CA ILE A 12 11.32 14.09 3.35
C ILE A 12 10.55 12.97 4.06
N ASN A 13 10.17 13.19 5.33
CA ASN A 13 9.36 12.22 6.09
C ASN A 13 8.02 11.94 5.39
N GLY A 14 7.39 12.97 4.82
CA GLY A 14 6.15 12.86 4.06
C GLY A 14 6.31 12.06 2.77
N LEU A 15 7.41 12.25 2.05
CA LEU A 15 7.74 11.49 0.84
C LEU A 15 7.90 9.99 1.17
N THR A 16 8.62 9.67 2.21
CA THR A 16 8.87 8.29 2.65
C THR A 16 7.57 7.60 3.06
N ARG A 17 6.77 8.24 3.95
CA ARG A 17 5.44 7.71 4.35
C ARG A 17 4.50 7.63 3.15
N GLY A 18 4.51 8.64 2.30
CA GLY A 18 3.68 8.72 1.11
C GLY A 18 3.99 7.63 0.09
N ALA A 19 5.25 7.23 -0.06
CA ALA A 19 5.64 6.13 -0.93
C ALA A 19 5.02 4.79 -0.47
N VAL A 20 4.98 4.52 0.84
CA VAL A 20 4.32 3.32 1.39
C VAL A 20 2.80 3.40 1.17
N PHE A 21 2.16 4.54 1.49
CA PHE A 21 0.73 4.71 1.26
C PHE A 21 0.35 4.60 -0.23
N ALA A 22 1.20 5.09 -1.12
CA ALA A 22 1.00 4.97 -2.56
C ALA A 22 1.01 3.51 -3.03
N LEU A 23 1.92 2.66 -2.52
CA LEU A 23 1.95 1.23 -2.84
C LEU A 23 0.65 0.53 -2.41
N ILE A 24 0.18 0.82 -1.19
CA ILE A 24 -1.07 0.23 -0.69
C ILE A 24 -2.26 0.77 -1.50
N ALA A 25 -2.31 2.09 -1.76
CA ALA A 25 -3.37 2.74 -2.52
C ALA A 25 -3.47 2.23 -3.96
N LEU A 26 -2.33 1.92 -4.59
CA LEU A 26 -2.28 1.29 -5.91
C LEU A 26 -2.94 -0.09 -5.90
N GLY A 27 -2.68 -0.90 -4.87
CA GLY A 27 -3.35 -2.19 -4.69
C GLY A 27 -4.87 -2.05 -4.51
N TYR A 28 -5.32 -1.06 -3.70
CA TYR A 28 -6.74 -0.72 -3.57
C TYR A 28 -7.37 -0.32 -4.91
N THR A 29 -6.74 0.63 -5.59
CA THR A 29 -7.26 1.18 -6.87
C THR A 29 -7.37 0.10 -7.95
N MET A 30 -6.42 -0.84 -8.01
CA MET A 30 -6.50 -1.95 -8.95
C MET A 30 -7.71 -2.85 -8.72
N VAL A 31 -7.92 -3.27 -7.48
CA VAL A 31 -9.04 -4.14 -7.10
C VAL A 31 -10.35 -3.40 -7.29
N TYR A 32 -10.46 -2.18 -6.78
CA TYR A 32 -11.68 -1.38 -6.91
C TYR A 32 -12.03 -1.08 -8.36
N GLY A 33 -11.05 -0.71 -9.19
CA GLY A 33 -11.29 -0.36 -10.59
C GLY A 33 -11.90 -1.48 -11.43
N ILE A 34 -11.74 -2.75 -11.00
CA ILE A 34 -12.31 -3.90 -11.72
C ILE A 34 -13.59 -4.42 -11.06
N ILE A 35 -13.64 -4.45 -9.73
CA ILE A 35 -14.76 -5.07 -9.02
C ILE A 35 -15.78 -4.05 -8.54
N GLU A 36 -15.42 -2.77 -8.52
CA GLU A 36 -16.22 -1.67 -7.98
C GLU A 36 -16.62 -1.86 -6.50
N LEU A 37 -15.82 -2.64 -5.76
CA LEU A 37 -16.01 -2.94 -4.35
C LEU A 37 -14.79 -2.56 -3.53
N ILE A 38 -15.03 -1.90 -2.40
CA ILE A 38 -13.98 -1.53 -1.46
C ILE A 38 -13.53 -2.79 -0.70
N ASN A 39 -12.27 -3.17 -0.86
CA ASN A 39 -11.67 -4.29 -0.15
C ASN A 39 -11.00 -3.81 1.15
N PHE A 40 -11.74 -3.65 2.24
CA PHE A 40 -11.18 -3.22 3.53
C PHE A 40 -10.09 -4.16 4.06
N ALA A 41 -10.15 -5.44 3.75
CA ALA A 41 -9.12 -6.42 4.14
C ALA A 41 -7.73 -6.17 3.51
N HIS A 42 -7.62 -5.30 2.49
CA HIS A 42 -6.35 -5.04 1.81
C HIS A 42 -5.29 -4.43 2.73
N GLY A 43 -5.71 -3.57 3.67
CA GLY A 43 -4.81 -3.04 4.71
C GLY A 43 -4.27 -4.15 5.63
N ASP A 44 -5.09 -5.17 5.92
CA ASP A 44 -4.65 -6.28 6.76
C ASP A 44 -3.77 -7.27 6.00
N VAL A 45 -3.93 -7.38 4.69
CA VAL A 45 -2.96 -8.09 3.82
C VAL A 45 -1.59 -7.40 3.87
N PHE A 46 -1.54 -6.06 3.89
CA PHE A 46 -0.31 -5.30 4.12
C PHE A 46 0.30 -5.63 5.49
N MET A 47 -0.49 -5.60 6.57
CA MET A 47 -0.03 -5.95 7.92
C MET A 47 0.51 -7.38 7.97
N LEU A 48 -0.21 -8.35 7.40
CA LEU A 48 0.27 -9.72 7.31
C LEU A 48 1.53 -9.83 6.45
N GLY A 49 1.69 -8.98 5.44
CA GLY A 49 2.93 -8.87 4.67
C GLY A 49 4.14 -8.54 5.55
N LEU A 50 4.00 -7.63 6.50
CA LEU A 50 5.03 -7.34 7.50
C LEU A 50 5.35 -8.59 8.35
N PHE A 51 4.34 -9.28 8.88
CA PHE A 51 4.57 -10.45 9.72
C PHE A 51 5.09 -11.67 8.93
N ILE A 52 4.67 -11.85 7.69
CA ILE A 52 5.18 -12.89 6.78
C ILE A 52 6.64 -12.61 6.42
N SER A 53 7.00 -11.35 6.14
CA SER A 53 8.40 -10.99 5.87
C SER A 53 9.29 -11.20 7.10
N LEU A 54 8.77 -10.91 8.30
CA LEU A 54 9.45 -11.23 9.56
C LEU A 54 9.63 -12.75 9.73
N ALA A 55 8.64 -13.55 9.35
CA ALA A 55 8.76 -15.02 9.38
C ALA A 55 9.84 -15.52 8.41
N TRP A 56 9.93 -14.94 7.21
CA TRP A 56 11.01 -15.26 6.26
C TRP A 56 12.39 -14.87 6.80
N PHE A 57 12.53 -13.66 7.41
CA PHE A 57 13.79 -13.29 8.06
C PHE A 57 14.17 -14.27 9.17
N THR A 58 13.23 -14.66 10.00
CA THR A 58 13.46 -15.64 11.07
C THR A 58 13.88 -16.99 10.49
N LEU A 59 13.21 -17.46 9.42
CA LEU A 59 13.53 -18.72 8.76
C LEU A 59 14.94 -18.75 8.15
N PHE A 60 15.40 -17.61 7.61
CA PHE A 60 16.76 -17.46 7.08
C PHE A 60 17.79 -17.11 8.18
N GLY A 61 17.39 -17.07 9.45
CA GLY A 61 18.30 -16.75 10.56
C GLY A 61 18.77 -15.29 10.59
N ILE A 62 18.00 -14.38 9.96
CA ILE A 62 18.34 -12.97 9.87
C ILE A 62 17.77 -12.27 11.10
N THR A 63 18.62 -11.88 12.04
CA THR A 63 18.24 -11.22 13.30
C THR A 63 18.78 -9.79 13.45
N GLY A 64 19.60 -9.33 12.51
CA GLY A 64 20.25 -8.01 12.59
C GLY A 64 20.76 -7.54 11.22
N ALA A 65 21.66 -6.58 11.24
CA ALA A 65 22.20 -5.94 10.03
C ALA A 65 22.80 -6.93 9.06
N LEU A 66 22.40 -6.82 7.79
CA LEU A 66 22.91 -7.63 6.70
C LEU A 66 24.19 -7.04 6.12
N SER A 67 25.13 -7.90 5.72
CA SER A 67 26.28 -7.50 4.91
C SER A 67 25.83 -7.01 3.53
N ALA A 68 26.67 -6.23 2.83
CA ALA A 68 26.34 -5.69 1.51
C ALA A 68 25.93 -6.78 0.52
N TRP A 69 26.60 -7.94 0.53
CA TRP A 69 26.24 -9.08 -0.32
C TRP A 69 24.87 -9.67 0.04
N GLN A 70 24.58 -9.84 1.33
CA GLN A 70 23.29 -10.32 1.79
C GLN A 70 22.15 -9.34 1.47
N LEU A 71 22.40 -8.03 1.53
CA LEU A 71 21.42 -7.02 1.11
C LEU A 71 21.04 -7.16 -0.35
N VAL A 72 22.00 -7.43 -1.23
CA VAL A 72 21.74 -7.58 -2.67
C VAL A 72 21.06 -8.92 -3.01
N THR A 73 21.28 -9.97 -2.22
CA THR A 73 20.79 -11.31 -2.53
C THR A 73 19.55 -11.69 -1.68
N LEU A 74 19.63 -11.57 -0.36
CA LEU A 74 18.58 -12.05 0.55
C LEU A 74 17.41 -11.08 0.64
N LEU A 75 17.64 -9.76 0.60
CA LEU A 75 16.56 -8.80 0.71
C LEU A 75 15.59 -8.87 -0.48
N PRO A 76 16.04 -8.89 -1.76
CA PRO A 76 15.13 -9.12 -2.88
C PRO A 76 14.46 -10.49 -2.83
N LEU A 77 15.15 -11.54 -2.35
CA LEU A 77 14.55 -12.85 -2.18
C LEU A 77 13.39 -12.81 -1.17
N VAL A 78 13.62 -12.23 0.02
CA VAL A 78 12.55 -12.07 1.04
C VAL A 78 11.42 -11.19 0.51
N LEU A 79 11.73 -10.14 -0.25
CA LEU A 79 10.71 -9.30 -0.90
C LEU A 79 9.83 -10.14 -1.83
N VAL A 80 10.42 -10.91 -2.74
CA VAL A 80 9.68 -11.75 -3.69
C VAL A 80 8.86 -12.83 -2.96
N LEU A 81 9.44 -13.50 -1.97
CA LEU A 81 8.74 -14.52 -1.18
C LEU A 81 7.56 -13.92 -0.41
N THR A 82 7.74 -12.73 0.17
CA THR A 82 6.66 -12.01 0.84
C THR A 82 5.56 -11.61 -0.14
N MET A 83 5.93 -11.03 -1.29
CA MET A 83 4.98 -10.67 -2.35
C MET A 83 4.17 -11.88 -2.83
N LEU A 84 4.82 -13.02 -3.05
CA LEU A 84 4.15 -14.26 -3.47
C LEU A 84 3.21 -14.80 -2.39
N SER A 85 3.66 -14.82 -1.14
CA SER A 85 2.84 -15.31 -0.01
C SER A 85 1.57 -14.46 0.19
N THR A 86 1.71 -13.14 0.17
CA THR A 86 0.57 -12.22 0.29
C THR A 86 -0.31 -12.20 -0.96
N ALA A 87 0.26 -12.40 -2.15
CA ALA A 87 -0.50 -12.56 -3.39
C ALA A 87 -1.41 -13.80 -3.32
N VAL A 88 -0.87 -14.94 -2.89
CA VAL A 88 -1.64 -16.18 -2.70
C VAL A 88 -2.72 -15.99 -1.63
N LEU A 89 -2.39 -15.34 -0.51
CA LEU A 89 -3.36 -15.01 0.53
C LEU A 89 -4.51 -14.16 -0.02
N ASN A 90 -4.21 -13.11 -0.77
CA ASN A 90 -5.22 -12.22 -1.33
C ASN A 90 -6.11 -12.92 -2.37
N VAL A 91 -5.53 -13.82 -3.18
CA VAL A 91 -6.29 -14.71 -4.08
C VAL A 91 -7.18 -15.67 -3.30
N ALA A 92 -6.71 -16.21 -2.17
CA ALA A 92 -7.53 -17.07 -1.31
C ALA A 92 -8.72 -16.29 -0.73
N ILE A 93 -8.51 -15.04 -0.28
CA ILE A 93 -9.57 -14.15 0.19
C ILE A 93 -10.61 -13.92 -0.92
N ASP A 94 -10.17 -13.63 -2.14
CA ASP A 94 -11.09 -13.48 -3.27
C ASP A 94 -11.92 -14.74 -3.50
N ARG A 95 -11.28 -15.89 -3.60
CA ARG A 95 -11.96 -17.17 -3.90
C ARG A 95 -12.93 -17.61 -2.82
N LEU A 96 -12.56 -17.45 -1.55
CA LEU A 96 -13.33 -17.96 -0.42
C LEU A 96 -14.39 -16.99 0.06
N ALA A 97 -14.10 -15.67 0.06
CA ALA A 97 -14.96 -14.66 0.63
C ALA A 97 -15.73 -13.85 -0.42
N TYR A 98 -15.07 -13.36 -1.48
CA TYR A 98 -15.70 -12.39 -2.39
C TYR A 98 -16.36 -13.03 -3.61
N ARG A 99 -15.73 -14.02 -4.22
CA ARG A 99 -16.25 -14.70 -5.40
C ARG A 99 -17.66 -15.26 -5.24
N PRO A 100 -18.02 -15.94 -4.13
CA PRO A 100 -19.38 -16.42 -3.93
C PRO A 100 -20.44 -15.31 -3.87
N LEU A 101 -20.03 -14.09 -3.47
CA LEU A 101 -20.94 -12.96 -3.24
C LEU A 101 -21.01 -11.98 -4.41
N ARG A 102 -20.28 -12.19 -5.50
CA ARG A 102 -20.26 -11.27 -6.66
C ARG A 102 -21.63 -11.10 -7.34
N ARG A 103 -22.53 -12.06 -7.17
CA ARG A 103 -23.92 -12.01 -7.72
C ARG A 103 -24.97 -11.57 -6.69
N SER A 104 -24.54 -11.25 -5.47
CA SER A 104 -25.41 -10.78 -4.40
C SER A 104 -25.58 -9.26 -4.43
N THR A 105 -26.35 -8.70 -3.49
CA THR A 105 -26.49 -7.26 -3.32
C THR A 105 -25.13 -6.59 -3.05
N ARG A 106 -24.95 -5.33 -3.44
CA ARG A 106 -23.66 -4.59 -3.27
C ARG A 106 -23.20 -4.51 -1.80
N LEU A 107 -24.10 -4.63 -0.84
CA LEU A 107 -23.79 -4.60 0.59
C LEU A 107 -23.11 -5.89 1.08
N ALA A 108 -23.45 -7.06 0.51
CA ALA A 108 -22.94 -8.32 1.02
C ALA A 108 -21.39 -8.44 0.89
N PRO A 109 -20.75 -8.15 -0.24
CA PRO A 109 -19.29 -8.14 -0.32
C PRO A 109 -18.63 -7.08 0.57
N LEU A 110 -19.28 -5.92 0.78
CA LEU A 110 -18.77 -4.86 1.65
C LEU A 110 -18.70 -5.33 3.11
N ILE A 111 -19.79 -5.90 3.62
CA ILE A 111 -19.85 -6.45 4.98
C ILE A 111 -18.84 -7.60 5.14
N THR A 112 -18.74 -8.44 4.13
CA THR A 112 -17.77 -9.54 4.12
C THR A 112 -16.33 -9.02 4.15
N ALA A 113 -16.01 -7.93 3.42
CA ALA A 113 -14.67 -7.32 3.44
C ALA A 113 -14.30 -6.84 4.84
N ILE A 114 -15.24 -6.24 5.57
CA ILE A 114 -15.05 -5.85 6.98
C ILE A 114 -14.86 -7.09 7.85
N GLY A 115 -15.67 -8.14 7.67
CA GLY A 115 -15.53 -9.39 8.41
C GLY A 115 -14.19 -10.08 8.18
N VAL A 116 -13.71 -10.10 6.92
CA VAL A 116 -12.38 -10.62 6.58
C VAL A 116 -11.27 -9.79 7.22
N SER A 117 -11.39 -8.45 7.22
CA SER A 117 -10.46 -7.54 7.89
C SER A 117 -10.30 -7.93 9.37
N PHE A 118 -11.41 -7.99 10.12
CA PHE A 118 -11.39 -8.41 11.54
C PHE A 118 -10.83 -9.83 11.72
N MET A 119 -11.14 -10.76 10.81
CA MET A 119 -10.59 -12.11 10.87
C MET A 119 -9.05 -12.08 10.74
N LEU A 120 -8.51 -11.31 9.79
CA LEU A 120 -7.07 -11.21 9.58
C LEU A 120 -6.35 -10.52 10.75
N GLU A 121 -6.94 -9.47 11.34
CA GLU A 121 -6.42 -8.85 12.57
C GLU A 121 -6.35 -9.86 13.73
N ASN A 122 -7.41 -10.65 13.94
CA ASN A 122 -7.44 -11.66 14.98
C ASN A 122 -6.46 -12.82 14.70
N VAL A 123 -6.28 -13.22 13.44
CA VAL A 123 -5.24 -14.18 13.05
C VAL A 123 -3.85 -13.64 13.40
N ALA A 124 -3.58 -12.36 13.10
CA ALA A 124 -2.31 -11.72 13.46
C ALA A 124 -2.11 -11.67 14.98
N LEU A 125 -3.16 -11.30 15.73
CA LEU A 125 -3.17 -11.27 17.20
C LEU A 125 -2.87 -12.66 17.81
N LEU A 126 -3.52 -13.69 17.31
CA LEU A 126 -3.30 -15.07 17.79
C LEU A 126 -1.91 -15.60 17.40
N TRP A 127 -1.41 -15.24 16.22
CA TRP A 127 -0.11 -15.69 15.73
C TRP A 127 1.06 -14.98 16.42
N LYS A 128 0.94 -13.69 16.63
CA LYS A 128 2.05 -12.83 17.07
C LYS A 128 1.88 -12.29 18.50
N GLY A 129 0.69 -12.41 19.07
CA GLY A 129 0.36 -11.88 20.39
C GLY A 129 -0.04 -10.41 20.38
N PRO A 130 -0.48 -9.88 21.55
CA PRO A 130 -0.98 -8.52 21.69
C PRO A 130 0.11 -7.45 21.74
N ALA A 131 1.33 -7.82 22.12
CA ALA A 131 2.44 -6.87 22.28
C ALA A 131 3.03 -6.47 20.91
N PRO A 132 3.52 -5.23 20.78
CA PRO A 132 4.29 -4.83 19.63
C PRO A 132 5.51 -5.74 19.44
N ILE A 133 5.79 -6.14 18.20
CA ILE A 133 6.89 -7.04 17.87
C ILE A 133 8.02 -6.24 17.24
N ALA A 134 9.23 -6.41 17.77
CA ALA A 134 10.42 -5.84 17.18
C ALA A 134 10.70 -6.50 15.82
N TYR A 135 10.95 -5.65 14.83
CA TYR A 135 11.38 -6.08 13.50
C TYR A 135 12.89 -5.91 13.39
N PRO A 136 13.64 -6.88 12.88
CA PRO A 136 15.09 -6.83 12.85
C PRO A 136 15.59 -5.61 12.06
N ASP A 137 16.61 -4.94 12.57
CA ASP A 137 17.26 -3.82 11.89
C ASP A 137 18.24 -4.35 10.84
N VAL A 138 17.69 -4.86 9.73
CA VAL A 138 18.44 -5.49 8.64
C VAL A 138 19.19 -4.47 7.79
N PHE A 139 18.74 -3.22 7.79
CA PHE A 139 19.34 -2.11 7.05
C PHE A 139 19.60 -0.95 8.00
N PRO A 140 20.85 -0.77 8.44
CA PRO A 140 21.20 0.23 9.44
C PRO A 140 20.83 1.64 8.97
N SER A 141 20.29 2.43 9.88
CA SER A 141 19.96 3.83 9.64
C SER A 141 21.22 4.69 9.75
N VAL A 142 21.71 5.16 8.61
CA VAL A 142 22.88 6.01 8.47
C VAL A 142 22.43 7.36 7.93
N ASP A 143 22.91 8.46 8.49
CA ASP A 143 22.66 9.79 7.93
C ASP A 143 23.55 10.03 6.71
N ILE A 144 22.92 10.03 5.54
CA ILE A 144 23.63 10.14 4.24
C ILE A 144 24.29 11.51 4.08
N LEU A 145 23.64 12.59 4.54
CA LEU A 145 24.19 13.93 4.39
C LEU A 145 25.50 14.09 5.17
N ARG A 146 25.53 13.54 6.39
CA ARG A 146 26.69 13.62 7.26
C ARG A 146 27.82 12.66 6.82
N GLU A 147 27.47 11.38 6.58
CA GLU A 147 28.49 10.35 6.34
C GLU A 147 29.04 10.34 4.90
N TRP A 148 28.19 10.62 3.90
CA TRP A 148 28.63 10.56 2.49
C TRP A 148 29.05 11.92 1.95
N PHE A 149 28.41 13.00 2.40
CA PHE A 149 28.70 14.35 1.89
C PHE A 149 29.45 15.23 2.88
N GLY A 150 29.65 14.78 4.14
CA GLY A 150 30.34 15.56 5.17
C GLY A 150 29.61 16.86 5.56
N VAL A 151 28.30 16.94 5.27
CA VAL A 151 27.52 18.14 5.54
C VAL A 151 26.87 17.98 6.90
N ASP A 152 27.29 18.78 7.88
CA ASP A 152 26.62 18.94 9.16
C ASP A 152 25.37 19.80 8.97
N SER A 153 24.26 19.17 8.65
CA SER A 153 22.95 19.84 8.53
C SER A 153 22.03 19.43 9.66
N ALA A 154 21.06 20.31 9.97
CA ALA A 154 19.99 19.98 10.89
C ALA A 154 18.92 19.04 10.26
N ILE A 155 19.06 18.75 8.96
CA ILE A 155 18.17 17.87 8.20
C ILE A 155 18.82 16.49 8.16
N PHE A 156 18.03 15.46 8.50
CA PHE A 156 18.45 14.07 8.48
C PHE A 156 17.81 13.36 7.28
N VAL A 157 18.64 12.83 6.38
CA VAL A 157 18.21 11.94 5.30
C VAL A 157 18.82 10.57 5.58
N THR A 158 18.00 9.66 6.04
CA THR A 158 18.48 8.35 6.42
C THR A 158 18.59 7.41 5.22
N SER A 159 19.50 6.45 5.31
CA SER A 159 19.59 5.36 4.33
C SER A 159 18.27 4.60 4.18
N LYS A 160 17.45 4.52 5.24
CA LYS A 160 16.11 3.92 5.21
C LYS A 160 15.12 4.73 4.38
N ASP A 161 15.19 6.08 4.40
CA ASP A 161 14.34 6.91 3.55
C ASP A 161 14.61 6.66 2.08
N VAL A 162 15.90 6.59 1.71
CA VAL A 162 16.31 6.26 0.35
C VAL A 162 15.89 4.84 -0.04
N LEU A 163 16.04 3.86 0.86
CA LEU A 163 15.61 2.49 0.62
C LEU A 163 14.11 2.39 0.32
N VAL A 164 13.27 3.09 1.10
CA VAL A 164 11.81 3.09 0.90
C VAL A 164 11.45 3.62 -0.49
N VAL A 165 12.02 4.76 -0.87
CA VAL A 165 11.74 5.36 -2.19
C VAL A 165 12.32 4.50 -3.31
N ALA A 166 13.56 3.98 -3.15
CA ALA A 166 14.22 3.13 -4.12
C ALA A 166 13.52 1.77 -4.32
N ALA A 167 12.84 1.26 -3.30
CA ALA A 167 12.03 0.05 -3.41
C ALA A 167 10.62 0.34 -3.95
N ALA A 168 9.98 1.42 -3.50
CA ALA A 168 8.62 1.76 -3.89
C ALA A 168 8.53 2.20 -5.36
N LEU A 169 9.44 3.05 -5.82
CA LEU A 169 9.40 3.62 -7.16
C LEU A 169 9.46 2.56 -8.28
N PRO A 170 10.38 1.58 -8.29
CA PRO A 170 10.38 0.51 -9.28
C PRO A 170 9.10 -0.35 -9.24
N LEU A 171 8.55 -0.62 -8.06
CA LEU A 171 7.30 -1.37 -7.93
C LEU A 171 6.12 -0.60 -8.53
N MET A 172 6.03 0.71 -8.29
CA MET A 172 5.01 1.58 -8.87
C MET A 172 5.15 1.68 -10.39
N LEU A 173 6.37 1.89 -10.89
CA LEU A 173 6.66 1.93 -12.34
C LEU A 173 6.42 0.57 -13.01
N GLY A 174 6.83 -0.51 -12.36
CA GLY A 174 6.57 -1.88 -12.83
C GLY A 174 5.09 -2.19 -12.94
N LEU A 175 4.30 -1.78 -11.93
CA LEU A 175 2.85 -1.89 -11.96
C LEU A 175 2.24 -1.05 -13.09
N HIS A 176 2.66 0.21 -13.22
CA HIS A 176 2.20 1.09 -14.30
C HIS A 176 2.49 0.47 -15.67
N TYR A 177 3.71 -0.03 -15.89
CA TYR A 177 4.07 -0.75 -17.12
C TYR A 177 3.20 -2.00 -17.31
N PHE A 178 3.03 -2.82 -16.27
CA PHE A 178 2.22 -4.03 -16.32
C PHE A 178 0.79 -3.73 -16.79
N VAL A 179 0.13 -2.74 -16.18
CA VAL A 179 -1.26 -2.41 -16.51
C VAL A 179 -1.38 -1.70 -17.86
N THR A 180 -0.42 -0.83 -18.24
CA THR A 180 -0.54 -0.06 -19.49
C THR A 180 -0.08 -0.84 -20.71
N ARG A 181 0.92 -1.72 -20.60
CA ARG A 181 1.61 -2.32 -21.76
C ARG A 181 1.38 -3.81 -21.93
N THR A 182 0.97 -4.56 -20.89
CA THR A 182 0.80 -6.02 -21.01
C THR A 182 -0.59 -6.42 -21.48
N ARG A 183 -0.71 -7.69 -21.96
CA ARG A 183 -2.00 -8.29 -22.35
C ARG A 183 -2.97 -8.36 -21.16
N TRP A 184 -2.46 -8.71 -19.97
CA TRP A 184 -3.25 -8.76 -18.73
C TRP A 184 -3.74 -7.38 -18.32
N GLY A 185 -2.90 -6.36 -18.44
CA GLY A 185 -3.31 -4.98 -18.19
C GLY A 185 -4.39 -4.50 -19.17
N LYS A 186 -4.33 -4.89 -20.45
CA LYS A 186 -5.40 -4.61 -21.39
C LYS A 186 -6.72 -5.30 -21.00
N ALA A 187 -6.65 -6.57 -20.58
CA ALA A 187 -7.82 -7.31 -20.10
C ALA A 187 -8.42 -6.66 -18.85
N MET A 188 -7.57 -6.22 -17.89
CA MET A 188 -7.99 -5.50 -16.69
C MET A 188 -8.76 -4.21 -17.04
N ARG A 189 -8.22 -3.38 -17.91
CA ARG A 189 -8.87 -2.13 -18.33
C ARG A 189 -10.17 -2.37 -19.08
N ALA A 190 -10.23 -3.36 -19.98
CA ALA A 190 -11.45 -3.72 -20.68
C ALA A 190 -12.53 -4.22 -19.70
N THR A 191 -12.16 -5.08 -18.74
CA THR A 191 -13.07 -5.58 -17.70
C THR A 191 -13.56 -4.46 -16.77
N ALA A 192 -12.72 -3.46 -16.51
CA ALA A 192 -13.08 -2.28 -15.71
C ALA A 192 -14.09 -1.36 -16.42
N GLN A 193 -14.05 -1.30 -17.76
CA GLN A 193 -14.99 -0.51 -18.55
C GLN A 193 -16.38 -1.17 -18.66
N ASP A 194 -16.40 -2.44 -19.02
CA ASP A 194 -17.63 -3.22 -19.19
C ASP A 194 -17.30 -4.72 -19.13
N ARG A 195 -17.79 -5.40 -18.10
CA ARG A 195 -17.55 -6.83 -17.87
C ARG A 195 -18.25 -7.71 -18.91
N GLU A 196 -19.48 -7.35 -19.27
CA GLU A 196 -20.29 -8.15 -20.20
C GLU A 196 -19.70 -8.07 -21.61
N THR A 197 -19.37 -6.86 -22.05
CA THR A 197 -18.72 -6.64 -23.35
C THR A 197 -17.32 -7.28 -23.38
N ALA A 198 -16.52 -7.18 -22.33
CA ALA A 198 -15.21 -7.83 -22.23
C ALA A 198 -15.33 -9.35 -22.35
N GLN A 199 -16.33 -9.96 -21.69
CA GLN A 199 -16.60 -11.38 -21.78
C GLN A 199 -17.04 -11.80 -23.19
N ALA A 200 -17.91 -11.01 -23.83
CA ALA A 200 -18.34 -11.23 -25.21
C ALA A 200 -17.17 -11.16 -26.20
N MET A 201 -16.15 -10.35 -25.93
CA MET A 201 -14.91 -10.26 -26.71
C MET A 201 -13.88 -11.36 -26.39
N GLY A 202 -14.24 -12.36 -25.57
CA GLY A 202 -13.40 -13.51 -25.25
C GLY A 202 -12.41 -13.29 -24.09
N ILE A 203 -12.57 -12.22 -23.28
CA ILE A 203 -11.76 -12.01 -22.09
C ILE A 203 -12.33 -12.86 -20.94
N ASP A 204 -11.49 -13.69 -20.34
CA ASP A 204 -11.81 -14.40 -19.11
C ASP A 204 -11.79 -13.42 -17.91
N VAL A 205 -12.98 -12.88 -17.59
CA VAL A 205 -13.19 -11.90 -16.53
C VAL A 205 -12.81 -12.46 -15.17
N GLU A 206 -13.15 -13.72 -14.88
CA GLU A 206 -12.82 -14.36 -13.61
C GLU A 206 -11.30 -14.46 -13.40
N ARG A 207 -10.58 -14.88 -14.42
CA ARG A 207 -9.12 -14.96 -14.40
C ARG A 207 -8.48 -13.57 -14.30
N THR A 208 -9.06 -12.58 -14.96
CA THR A 208 -8.59 -11.19 -14.89
C THR A 208 -8.71 -10.64 -13.47
N ILE A 209 -9.84 -10.88 -12.80
CA ILE A 209 -10.05 -10.49 -11.40
C ILE A 209 -9.04 -11.20 -10.48
N LEU A 210 -8.84 -12.50 -10.65
CA LEU A 210 -7.89 -13.28 -9.87
C LEU A 210 -6.47 -12.72 -9.98
N ILE A 211 -6.02 -12.38 -11.19
CA ILE A 211 -4.69 -11.76 -11.41
C ILE A 211 -4.63 -10.38 -10.76
N THR A 212 -5.70 -9.61 -10.75
CA THR A 212 -5.76 -8.32 -10.06
C THR A 212 -5.59 -8.46 -8.57
N PHE A 213 -6.28 -9.43 -7.94
CA PHE A 213 -6.07 -9.74 -6.51
C PHE A 213 -4.64 -10.22 -6.24
N PHE A 214 -4.08 -11.04 -7.12
CA PHE A 214 -2.70 -11.51 -7.00
C PHE A 214 -1.71 -10.35 -6.98
N VAL A 215 -1.79 -9.46 -7.97
CA VAL A 215 -0.88 -8.30 -8.08
C VAL A 215 -1.11 -7.31 -6.94
N GLY A 216 -2.36 -7.02 -6.59
CA GLY A 216 -2.69 -6.16 -5.44
C GLY A 216 -2.13 -6.72 -4.13
N GLY A 217 -2.30 -8.03 -3.87
CA GLY A 217 -1.75 -8.69 -2.70
C GLY A 217 -0.22 -8.66 -2.65
N ALA A 218 0.45 -8.83 -3.81
CA ALA A 218 1.89 -8.72 -3.92
C ALA A 218 2.40 -7.32 -3.52
N LEU A 219 1.73 -6.26 -3.97
CA LEU A 219 2.08 -4.88 -3.60
C LEU A 219 1.85 -4.60 -2.11
N ALA A 220 0.76 -5.11 -1.54
CA ALA A 220 0.50 -5.00 -0.12
C ALA A 220 1.61 -5.67 0.71
N GLY A 221 2.07 -6.86 0.29
CA GLY A 221 3.18 -7.55 0.93
C GLY A 221 4.49 -6.78 0.85
N ALA A 222 4.81 -6.22 -0.32
CA ALA A 222 5.99 -5.38 -0.50
C ALA A 222 5.95 -4.14 0.41
N ALA A 223 4.81 -3.45 0.47
CA ALA A 223 4.61 -2.31 1.35
C ALA A 223 4.76 -2.69 2.82
N GLY A 224 4.26 -3.87 3.23
CA GLY A 224 4.40 -4.41 4.58
C GLY A 224 5.85 -4.66 4.99
N LEU A 225 6.64 -5.28 4.11
CA LEU A 225 8.07 -5.48 4.34
C LEU A 225 8.80 -4.14 4.48
N ILE A 226 8.56 -3.20 3.56
CA ILE A 226 9.17 -1.87 3.56
C ILE A 226 8.83 -1.13 4.87
N GLN A 227 7.57 -1.18 5.30
CA GLN A 227 7.11 -0.59 6.56
C GLN A 227 7.81 -1.19 7.77
N GLY A 228 7.94 -2.52 7.82
CA GLY A 228 8.64 -3.24 8.88
C GLY A 228 10.10 -2.84 9.00
N MET A 229 10.81 -2.73 7.89
CA MET A 229 12.21 -2.30 7.84
C MET A 229 12.40 -0.83 8.21
N TYR A 230 11.43 0.03 7.87
CA TYR A 230 11.51 1.46 8.14
C TYR A 230 11.30 1.77 9.64
N TYR A 231 10.22 1.24 10.22
CA TYR A 231 9.85 1.54 11.61
C TYR A 231 10.43 0.56 12.64
N ASN A 232 10.97 -0.57 12.22
CA ASN A 232 11.49 -1.66 13.08
C ASN A 232 10.47 -2.19 14.10
N ILE A 233 9.19 -2.02 13.85
CA ILE A 233 8.11 -2.47 14.73
C ILE A 233 6.90 -2.94 13.91
N GLY A 234 6.23 -3.98 14.39
CA GLY A 234 4.96 -4.48 13.87
C GLY A 234 3.91 -4.57 14.97
N GLN A 235 2.65 -4.25 14.62
CA GLN A 235 1.51 -4.32 15.53
C GLN A 235 0.33 -4.97 14.81
N TRP A 236 -0.41 -5.82 15.51
CA TRP A 236 -1.51 -6.61 14.94
C TRP A 236 -2.70 -5.79 14.42
N TRP A 237 -2.85 -4.54 14.84
CA TRP A 237 -3.92 -3.63 14.44
C TRP A 237 -3.49 -2.57 13.41
N MET A 238 -2.23 -2.56 12.97
CA MET A 238 -1.72 -1.53 12.06
C MET A 238 -2.34 -1.58 10.66
N GLY A 239 -2.89 -2.75 10.28
CA GLY A 239 -3.49 -2.97 8.96
C GLY A 239 -4.68 -2.07 8.71
N TYR A 240 -5.61 -2.01 9.65
CA TYR A 240 -6.79 -1.15 9.55
C TYR A 240 -6.43 0.33 9.40
N GLN A 241 -5.51 0.84 10.21
CA GLN A 241 -5.11 2.26 10.15
C GLN A 241 -4.39 2.62 8.84
N ALA A 242 -3.43 1.79 8.41
CA ALA A 242 -2.73 1.99 7.14
C ALA A 242 -3.70 1.84 5.96
N GLY A 243 -4.60 0.86 6.03
CA GLY A 243 -5.65 0.61 5.06
C GLY A 243 -6.57 1.81 4.87
N LEU A 244 -7.07 2.41 5.95
CA LEU A 244 -7.91 3.62 5.88
C LEU A 244 -7.19 4.80 5.23
N ARG A 245 -5.93 5.05 5.57
CA ARG A 245 -5.15 6.14 4.95
C ARG A 245 -4.90 5.88 3.47
N ALA A 246 -4.55 4.65 3.11
CA ALA A 246 -4.33 4.27 1.72
C ALA A 246 -5.63 4.28 0.89
N PHE A 247 -6.76 3.87 1.48
CA PHE A 247 -8.08 4.05 0.87
C PHE A 247 -8.38 5.53 0.64
N THR A 248 -8.16 6.37 1.67
CA THR A 248 -8.32 7.83 1.54
C THR A 248 -7.42 8.38 0.41
N ALA A 249 -6.19 7.89 0.30
CA ALA A 249 -5.27 8.25 -0.76
C ALA A 249 -5.79 7.85 -2.16
N ALA A 250 -6.31 6.62 -2.29
CA ALA A 250 -6.89 6.14 -3.54
C ALA A 250 -8.12 6.96 -3.96
N VAL A 251 -8.99 7.30 -3.00
CA VAL A 251 -10.19 8.13 -3.25
C VAL A 251 -9.80 9.56 -3.61
N LEU A 252 -8.91 10.16 -2.84
CA LEU A 252 -8.40 11.52 -3.08
C LEU A 252 -7.73 11.62 -4.46
N GLY A 253 -6.95 10.63 -4.82
CA GLY A 253 -6.27 10.56 -6.10
C GLY A 253 -7.23 10.40 -7.28
N GLY A 254 -8.34 9.73 -7.06
CA GLY A 254 -9.34 9.32 -8.06
C GLY A 254 -9.33 7.81 -8.22
N ILE A 255 -10.39 7.17 -7.71
CA ILE A 255 -10.51 5.71 -7.72
C ILE A 255 -10.51 5.21 -9.17
N GLY A 256 -9.73 4.17 -9.45
CA GLY A 256 -9.54 3.63 -10.81
C GLY A 256 -8.35 4.24 -11.56
N SER A 257 -7.85 5.42 -11.14
CA SER A 257 -6.64 6.04 -11.71
C SER A 257 -5.40 5.63 -10.93
N MET A 258 -4.48 4.90 -11.57
CA MET A 258 -3.22 4.47 -10.93
C MET A 258 -2.30 5.65 -10.61
N SER A 259 -2.17 6.60 -11.54
CA SER A 259 -1.39 7.83 -11.32
C SER A 259 -2.03 8.68 -10.23
N GLY A 260 -3.37 8.73 -10.19
CA GLY A 260 -4.12 9.38 -9.13
C GLY A 260 -3.85 8.76 -7.77
N ALA A 261 -3.94 7.44 -7.64
CA ALA A 261 -3.69 6.74 -6.37
C ALA A 261 -2.26 6.94 -5.87
N ALA A 262 -1.27 6.92 -6.76
CA ALA A 262 0.12 7.20 -6.42
C ALA A 262 0.30 8.62 -5.88
N LEU A 263 -0.24 9.63 -6.57
CA LEU A 263 -0.22 11.03 -6.13
C LEU A 263 -1.00 11.22 -4.82
N GLY A 264 -2.18 10.58 -4.69
CA GLY A 264 -2.96 10.62 -3.47
C GLY A 264 -2.18 10.06 -2.28
N GLY A 265 -1.46 8.95 -2.46
CA GLY A 265 -0.58 8.36 -1.45
C GLY A 265 0.51 9.33 -1.00
N LEU A 266 1.20 9.98 -1.95
CA LEU A 266 2.20 11.00 -1.65
C LEU A 266 1.60 12.20 -0.90
N LEU A 267 0.46 12.70 -1.36
CA LEU A 267 -0.24 13.82 -0.70
C LEU A 267 -0.64 13.48 0.73
N ILE A 268 -1.22 12.30 0.98
CA ILE A 268 -1.56 11.85 2.33
C ILE A 268 -0.31 11.70 3.21
N GLY A 269 0.81 11.25 2.62
CA GLY A 269 2.09 11.21 3.31
C GLY A 269 2.57 12.58 3.76
N PHE A 270 2.58 13.57 2.87
CA PHE A 270 2.94 14.96 3.19
C PHE A 270 1.99 15.58 4.22
N LEU A 271 0.69 15.46 4.02
CA LEU A 271 -0.32 15.98 4.94
C LEU A 271 -0.17 15.36 6.34
N SER A 272 0.10 14.06 6.41
CA SER A 272 0.32 13.37 7.68
C SER A 272 1.57 13.88 8.39
N ALA A 273 2.70 14.02 7.68
CA ALA A 273 3.95 14.50 8.26
C ALA A 273 3.85 15.95 8.75
N TRP A 274 3.23 16.83 7.95
CA TRP A 274 3.03 18.22 8.33
C TRP A 274 2.02 18.39 9.46
N SER A 275 0.92 17.62 9.45
CA SER A 275 -0.05 17.64 10.54
C SER A 275 0.56 17.16 11.86
N ASP A 276 1.33 16.07 11.83
CA ASP A 276 2.01 15.55 13.01
C ASP A 276 2.94 16.60 13.63
N GLN A 277 3.63 17.40 12.82
CA GLN A 277 4.61 18.39 13.27
C GLN A 277 3.98 19.71 13.71
N TYR A 278 3.07 20.27 12.90
CA TYR A 278 2.59 21.66 13.09
C TYR A 278 1.28 21.73 13.87
N ILE A 279 0.51 20.64 13.93
CA ILE A 279 -0.75 20.63 14.64
C ILE A 279 -0.70 19.62 15.80
N SER A 280 -0.84 18.34 15.51
CA SER A 280 -0.66 17.23 16.45
C SER A 280 -0.95 15.90 15.75
N ALA A 281 -0.20 14.86 16.10
CA ALA A 281 -0.42 13.50 15.62
C ALA A 281 -1.83 12.95 15.96
N ARG A 282 -2.46 13.46 17.04
CA ARG A 282 -3.84 13.06 17.42
C ARG A 282 -4.88 13.50 16.40
N TRP A 283 -4.67 14.65 15.74
CA TRP A 283 -5.59 15.24 14.78
C TRP A 283 -5.32 14.84 13.33
N THR A 284 -4.19 14.19 13.05
CA THR A 284 -3.77 13.84 11.69
C THR A 284 -4.84 13.07 10.92
N ASN A 285 -5.45 12.06 11.53
CA ASN A 285 -6.52 11.31 10.86
C ASN A 285 -7.74 12.21 10.56
N ALA A 286 -8.14 13.05 11.50
CA ALA A 286 -9.27 13.97 11.29
C ALA A 286 -8.98 14.97 10.17
N ILE A 287 -7.77 15.50 10.09
CA ILE A 287 -7.33 16.43 9.04
C ILE A 287 -7.31 15.74 7.68
N VAL A 288 -6.76 14.52 7.60
CA VAL A 288 -6.73 13.73 6.37
C VAL A 288 -8.14 13.47 5.86
N PHE A 289 -9.08 13.06 6.73
CA PHE A 289 -10.47 12.86 6.33
C PHE A 289 -11.20 14.16 5.99
N ALA A 290 -10.93 15.25 6.70
CA ALA A 290 -11.51 16.55 6.37
C ALA A 290 -11.08 17.02 4.98
N ILE A 291 -9.80 16.88 4.63
CA ILE A 291 -9.28 17.20 3.30
C ILE A 291 -9.92 16.29 2.24
N LEU A 292 -10.08 14.99 2.52
CA LEU A 292 -10.79 14.09 1.62
C LEU A 292 -12.23 14.59 1.34
N ILE A 293 -12.98 14.95 2.40
CA ILE A 293 -14.35 15.44 2.26
C ILE A 293 -14.36 16.72 1.40
N VAL A 294 -13.49 17.66 1.72
CA VAL A 294 -13.38 18.93 0.96
C VAL A 294 -13.08 18.64 -0.52
N VAL A 295 -12.11 17.78 -0.80
CA VAL A 295 -11.78 17.43 -2.19
C VAL A 295 -12.96 16.77 -2.90
N LEU A 296 -13.66 15.82 -2.26
CA LEU A 296 -14.80 15.13 -2.88
C LEU A 296 -16.01 16.06 -3.10
N VAL A 297 -16.21 17.08 -2.27
CA VAL A 297 -17.27 18.09 -2.48
C VAL A 297 -17.00 18.91 -3.75
N PHE A 298 -15.75 19.32 -3.99
CA PHE A 298 -15.38 20.12 -5.15
C PHE A 298 -14.99 19.29 -6.39
N ARG A 299 -14.48 18.08 -6.19
CA ARG A 299 -14.05 17.14 -7.23
C ARG A 299 -14.47 15.70 -6.89
N PRO A 300 -15.73 15.31 -7.14
CA PRO A 300 -16.28 14.01 -6.74
C PRO A 300 -15.52 12.82 -7.35
N ASN A 301 -14.84 13.02 -8.48
CA ASN A 301 -14.02 11.98 -9.13
C ASN A 301 -12.56 11.95 -8.61
N GLY A 302 -12.23 12.73 -7.58
CA GLY A 302 -10.86 12.89 -7.09
C GLY A 302 -10.01 13.81 -7.97
N LEU A 303 -8.69 13.83 -7.71
CA LEU A 303 -7.76 14.75 -8.39
C LEU A 303 -7.50 14.37 -9.85
N MET A 304 -7.43 13.08 -10.16
CA MET A 304 -7.07 12.51 -11.47
C MET A 304 -8.05 11.42 -11.94
N GLY A 305 -9.27 11.37 -11.39
CA GLY A 305 -10.30 10.45 -11.85
C GLY A 305 -10.88 10.88 -13.19
N ASP A 306 -11.16 9.91 -14.05
CA ASP A 306 -11.83 10.17 -15.34
C ASP A 306 -13.27 10.64 -15.08
N ARG A 307 -13.71 11.63 -15.85
CA ARG A 307 -15.11 12.01 -15.88
C ARG A 307 -15.87 10.87 -16.56
N THR A 308 -16.51 10.02 -15.78
CA THR A 308 -17.50 9.10 -16.32
C THR A 308 -18.62 9.95 -16.92
N VAL A 309 -18.70 9.96 -18.26
CA VAL A 309 -19.90 10.46 -18.94
C VAL A 309 -21.00 9.46 -18.56
N GLU A 310 -21.93 9.85 -17.70
CA GLU A 310 -23.17 9.10 -17.50
C GLU A 310 -23.77 8.88 -18.90
N LYS A 311 -23.77 7.63 -19.34
CA LYS A 311 -24.56 7.25 -20.50
C LYS A 311 -26.02 7.36 -20.08
N ALA A 312 -26.68 8.42 -20.54
CA ALA A 312 -28.12 8.60 -20.44
C ALA A 312 -28.88 7.44 -21.13
#